data_6f5742ba35c5b04b0a50b5267679d611
#
_entry.id   6f5742ba35c5b04b0a50b5267679d611
#
_cell.length_a   1.000
_cell.length_b   1.000
_cell.length_c   1.000
_cell.angle_alpha   90.00
_cell.angle_beta   90.00
_cell.angle_gamma   90.00
#
_symmetry.space_group_name_H-M   'P 1'
#
loop_
_entity.id
_entity.type
_entity.pdbx_description
1 polymer ?
#
loop_
_entity_poly.entity_id
_entity_poly.type
_entity_poly.pdbx_seq_one_letter_code
_entity_poly.pdbx_strand_id
1 'polypeptide(L)'
;YLNAEEFQNYTHVDGIFTANPDLVADAKKIQRLSFNEANELANFGAQILHAKTIIPLVEKNIPLRILNTFNPENDGTLITSEQTNEGIKSLSVLTNVSLINLEGRGLLGKTGVDARIFRVMAENDISVSIISQGSSERGIGLVVSSDKASKALVGLEKEFETDFYTKDVNKISVNDNIAVISIIGQDLTNFHKPYTALIRNKITPILLNNTVTGRNISLVISQDEFKRALNVIHGEIFGVAKKINIAIFGHGTVGGTLISQILESTKNIEKRKGIKLNVFAIANSKKVLLNKFGISENWKATLEDKGQEYKVEDIIEYAKEHHLENLIAIDNTASSTFIENYILLAENSFDLISSNKVANTVSIDFYKKLRKVLKDNQKEYLYETNVGAGLPLIDTIKLLHLSGENITKIKGVFSGTLSYLFNNFSVEEKKFSEVLQEAIDKGFTEPDPREDLNGNDVGRKLLILARELDLQNEFEEIQIQNLIPEALREGSATDFLKRLSELDGVYQNIKDAQGPNEVLRYIGELSGDLQQDKGKLEVKLISVPANSALGSLKGSDSIFEIYTESYGEQPIVIQGAGAGASVTARGVFGDILRLSEKKL
;
A
#
# COMPACT_ATOMS: atom_id res chain seq x y z
N TYR A 1 39.84 39.11 11.56
CA TYR A 1 40.49 40.13 12.35
C TYR A 1 40.66 39.68 13.83
N LEU A 2 39.69 38.92 14.42
CA LEU A 2 39.66 38.58 15.83
C LEU A 2 40.34 37.26 16.19
N ASN A 3 40.78 36.45 15.21
CA ASN A 3 41.31 35.09 15.42
C ASN A 3 40.44 34.27 16.38
N ALA A 4 39.11 34.29 16.15
CA ALA A 4 38.17 33.59 16.99
C ALA A 4 38.35 32.06 16.88
N GLU A 5 38.20 31.37 18.00
CA GLU A 5 38.24 29.91 18.04
C GLU A 5 36.98 29.28 17.47
N GLU A 6 35.80 29.91 17.62
CA GLU A 6 34.51 29.48 17.12
C GLU A 6 33.63 30.71 16.90
N PHE A 7 32.82 30.70 15.83
CA PHE A 7 31.76 31.68 15.61
C PHE A 7 30.42 31.06 15.99
N GLN A 8 29.74 31.63 16.97
CA GLN A 8 28.44 31.16 17.46
C GLN A 8 27.31 32.02 16.88
N ASN A 9 26.40 31.39 16.16
CA ASN A 9 25.22 32.04 15.59
C ASN A 9 23.98 31.59 16.37
N TYR A 10 23.42 32.49 17.16
CA TYR A 10 22.23 32.26 17.97
C TYR A 10 20.98 32.56 17.14
N THR A 11 20.07 31.59 17.05
CA THR A 11 18.81 31.65 16.31
C THR A 11 17.64 31.23 17.21
N HIS A 12 16.48 30.96 16.59
CA HIS A 12 15.29 30.45 17.29
C HIS A 12 15.12 28.93 17.16
N VAL A 13 16.09 28.22 16.55
CA VAL A 13 16.06 26.76 16.33
C VAL A 13 17.26 26.07 16.96
N ASP A 14 17.10 24.80 17.34
CA ASP A 14 18.10 24.00 18.04
C ASP A 14 19.30 23.56 17.17
N GLY A 15 19.42 24.09 15.96
CA GLY A 15 20.44 23.73 14.99
C GLY A 15 19.85 23.45 13.62
N ILE A 16 20.62 22.74 12.78
CA ILE A 16 20.19 22.30 11.44
C ILE A 16 19.59 20.91 11.56
N PHE A 17 18.48 20.67 10.85
CA PHE A 17 17.75 19.42 10.88
C PHE A 17 17.80 18.72 9.51
N THR A 18 17.49 17.43 9.49
CA THR A 18 17.39 16.62 8.27
C THR A 18 16.28 17.06 7.31
N ALA A 19 15.32 17.84 7.82
CA ALA A 19 14.32 18.63 7.08
C ALA A 19 13.75 19.69 8.03
N ASN A 20 12.94 20.62 7.54
CA ASN A 20 12.23 21.57 8.38
C ASN A 20 11.27 20.84 9.33
N PRO A 21 11.45 20.91 10.67
CA PRO A 21 10.60 20.19 11.64
C PRO A 21 9.13 20.65 11.64
N ASP A 22 8.81 21.86 11.16
CA ASP A 22 7.43 22.32 10.99
C ASP A 22 6.70 21.61 9.86
N LEU A 23 7.44 21.03 8.90
CA LEU A 23 6.91 20.31 7.74
C LEU A 23 7.03 18.80 7.90
N VAL A 24 8.06 18.33 8.63
CA VAL A 24 8.39 16.92 8.83
C VAL A 24 8.55 16.65 10.32
N ALA A 25 7.54 16.02 10.93
CA ALA A 25 7.53 15.79 12.39
C ALA A 25 8.68 14.89 12.89
N ASP A 26 9.18 14.01 12.03
CA ASP A 26 10.26 13.06 12.34
C ASP A 26 11.67 13.60 11.96
N ALA A 27 11.79 14.91 11.66
CA ALA A 27 13.07 15.55 11.35
C ALA A 27 14.04 15.46 12.55
N LYS A 28 15.29 15.07 12.25
CA LYS A 28 16.33 14.88 13.29
C LYS A 28 17.35 16.00 13.21
N LYS A 29 17.82 16.46 14.38
CA LYS A 29 18.91 17.43 14.45
C LYS A 29 20.22 16.81 13.94
N ILE A 30 20.94 17.55 13.12
CA ILE A 30 22.26 17.19 12.59
C ILE A 30 23.31 17.75 13.56
N GLN A 31 24.19 16.89 14.06
CA GLN A 31 25.20 17.30 15.02
C GLN A 31 26.38 18.01 14.34
N ARG A 32 26.80 17.54 13.17
CA ARG A 32 27.97 18.07 12.44
C ARG A 32 27.73 18.15 10.95
N LEU A 33 28.18 19.22 10.32
CA LEU A 33 28.20 19.43 8.88
C LEU A 33 29.59 19.98 8.47
N SER A 34 29.98 19.70 7.24
CA SER A 34 31.08 20.39 6.59
C SER A 34 30.63 21.77 6.09
N PHE A 35 31.57 22.69 5.88
CA PHE A 35 31.27 23.99 5.26
C PHE A 35 30.61 23.85 3.88
N ASN A 36 31.03 22.85 3.09
CA ASN A 36 30.43 22.61 1.77
C ASN A 36 28.97 22.22 1.87
N GLU A 37 28.61 21.31 2.78
CA GLU A 37 27.21 20.89 3.02
C GLU A 37 26.36 22.04 3.56
N ALA A 38 26.92 22.84 4.47
CA ALA A 38 26.23 24.02 5.00
C ALA A 38 26.01 25.10 3.93
N ASN A 39 26.96 25.29 3.01
CA ASN A 39 26.83 26.21 1.90
C ASN A 39 25.74 25.77 0.89
N GLU A 40 25.68 24.47 0.58
CA GLU A 40 24.60 23.90 -0.24
C GLU A 40 23.23 24.14 0.41
N LEU A 41 23.10 23.87 1.70
CA LEU A 41 21.86 24.14 2.46
C LEU A 41 21.47 25.61 2.42
N ALA A 42 22.42 26.53 2.59
CA ALA A 42 22.15 27.96 2.56
C ALA A 42 21.70 28.47 1.17
N ASN A 43 22.19 27.86 0.10
CA ASN A 43 21.81 28.22 -1.28
C ASN A 43 20.43 27.68 -1.68
N PHE A 44 19.97 26.59 -1.06
CA PHE A 44 18.71 25.93 -1.40
C PHE A 44 17.59 26.12 -0.37
N GLY A 45 17.57 27.25 0.35
CA GLY A 45 16.41 27.71 1.13
C GLY A 45 16.47 27.46 2.64
N ALA A 46 17.60 27.02 3.18
CA ALA A 46 17.76 27.00 4.63
C ALA A 46 17.88 28.44 5.17
N GLN A 47 16.81 28.97 5.74
CA GLN A 47 16.74 30.35 6.27
C GLN A 47 17.68 30.62 7.47
N ILE A 48 18.29 29.56 8.02
CA ILE A 48 19.14 29.61 9.22
C ILE A 48 20.56 30.11 8.91
N LEU A 49 21.00 29.94 7.67
CA LEU A 49 22.34 30.26 7.20
C LEU A 49 22.28 31.13 5.95
N HIS A 50 23.16 32.11 5.85
CA HIS A 50 23.36 32.88 4.63
C HIS A 50 24.72 32.50 4.04
N ALA A 51 24.77 32.12 2.75
CA ALA A 51 26.02 31.68 2.10
C ALA A 51 27.18 32.69 2.24
N LYS A 52 26.88 34.01 2.18
CA LYS A 52 27.89 35.06 2.37
C LYS A 52 28.51 35.09 3.78
N THR A 53 27.84 34.55 4.81
CA THR A 53 28.38 34.44 6.17
C THR A 53 29.40 33.31 6.29
N ILE A 54 29.25 32.25 5.48
CA ILE A 54 30.11 31.07 5.51
C ILE A 54 31.48 31.36 4.88
N ILE A 55 31.54 32.13 3.79
CA ILE A 55 32.76 32.38 3.01
C ILE A 55 33.95 32.84 3.88
N PRO A 56 33.85 33.90 4.70
CA PRO A 56 34.99 34.35 5.53
C PRO A 56 35.39 33.36 6.62
N LEU A 57 34.46 32.51 7.07
CA LEU A 57 34.75 31.47 8.06
C LEU A 57 35.54 30.32 7.43
N VAL A 58 35.21 29.95 6.21
CA VAL A 58 35.96 28.95 5.41
C VAL A 58 37.38 29.41 5.18
N GLU A 59 37.57 30.67 4.73
CA GLU A 59 38.89 31.24 4.44
C GLU A 59 39.82 31.23 5.66
N LYS A 60 39.27 31.40 6.85
CA LYS A 60 40.00 31.43 8.11
C LYS A 60 39.96 30.12 8.90
N ASN A 61 39.26 29.14 8.39
CA ASN A 61 38.99 27.86 9.06
C ASN A 61 38.44 28.01 10.47
N ILE A 62 37.51 28.97 10.65
CA ILE A 62 36.86 29.24 11.92
C ILE A 62 35.57 28.39 12.02
N PRO A 63 35.45 27.44 12.95
CA PRO A 63 34.21 26.69 13.17
C PRO A 63 33.01 27.59 13.38
N LEU A 64 31.84 27.18 12.82
CA LEU A 64 30.55 27.84 13.02
C LEU A 64 29.64 26.92 13.80
N ARG A 65 29.05 27.44 14.88
CA ARG A 65 28.03 26.71 15.66
C ARG A 65 26.69 27.42 15.57
N ILE A 66 25.64 26.68 15.22
CA ILE A 66 24.27 27.17 15.23
C ILE A 66 23.63 26.77 16.54
N LEU A 67 23.15 27.75 17.29
CA LEU A 67 22.61 27.60 18.66
C LEU A 67 21.21 28.21 18.75
N ASN A 68 20.44 27.75 19.73
CA ASN A 68 19.12 28.31 20.03
C ASN A 68 19.18 29.26 21.22
N THR A 69 18.74 30.48 21.02
CA THR A 69 18.63 31.51 22.08
C THR A 69 17.69 31.07 23.21
N PHE A 70 16.65 30.32 22.89
CA PHE A 70 15.62 29.87 23.84
C PHE A 70 15.91 28.52 24.47
N ASN A 71 16.96 27.81 24.01
CA ASN A 71 17.38 26.50 24.52
C ASN A 71 18.92 26.45 24.63
N PRO A 72 19.52 27.19 25.57
CA PRO A 72 20.97 27.34 25.65
C PRO A 72 21.72 26.05 26.04
N GLU A 73 21.05 25.10 26.66
CA GLU A 73 21.62 23.79 27.01
C GLU A 73 21.81 22.85 25.81
N ASN A 74 21.29 23.25 24.64
CA ASN A 74 21.40 22.45 23.41
C ASN A 74 22.73 22.73 22.71
N ASP A 75 23.51 21.68 22.43
CA ASP A 75 24.83 21.77 21.76
C ASP A 75 24.77 22.30 20.30
N GLY A 76 23.57 22.43 19.73
CA GLY A 76 23.37 22.95 18.40
C GLY A 76 23.93 22.06 17.27
N THR A 77 24.28 22.70 16.16
CA THR A 77 24.96 22.07 15.00
C THR A 77 26.34 22.71 14.81
N LEU A 78 27.38 21.90 14.80
CA LEU A 78 28.76 22.34 14.54
C LEU A 78 29.10 22.20 13.04
N ILE A 79 29.62 23.26 12.44
CA ILE A 79 30.04 23.33 11.03
C ILE A 79 31.55 23.59 10.97
N THR A 80 32.27 22.70 10.31
CA THR A 80 33.75 22.74 10.24
C THR A 80 34.27 22.41 8.83
N SER A 81 35.60 22.47 8.64
CA SER A 81 36.26 22.00 7.43
C SER A 81 36.38 20.47 7.35
N GLU A 82 36.15 19.76 8.44
CA GLU A 82 36.21 18.31 8.47
C GLU A 82 35.12 17.70 7.59
N GLN A 83 35.50 16.71 6.80
CA GLN A 83 34.50 15.96 6.05
C GLN A 83 33.67 15.12 7.02
N THR A 84 32.35 15.21 6.88
CA THR A 84 31.43 14.34 7.58
C THR A 84 31.28 13.02 6.85
N ASN A 85 30.67 12.02 7.50
CA ASN A 85 30.37 10.74 6.88
C ASN A 85 29.64 10.91 5.54
N GLU A 86 29.92 10.05 4.57
CA GLU A 86 29.21 10.02 3.28
C GLU A 86 27.71 9.81 3.48
N GLY A 87 26.91 10.33 2.55
CA GLY A 87 25.47 10.15 2.50
C GLY A 87 24.66 11.46 2.61
N ILE A 88 23.36 11.32 2.46
CA ILE A 88 22.42 12.44 2.47
C ILE A 88 22.38 13.09 3.86
N LYS A 89 22.43 14.40 3.90
CA LYS A 89 22.47 15.19 5.14
C LYS A 89 21.11 15.82 5.47
N SER A 90 20.46 16.41 4.48
CA SER A 90 19.23 17.16 4.71
C SER A 90 18.41 17.31 3.44
N LEU A 91 17.14 17.58 3.65
CA LEU A 91 16.22 18.05 2.62
C LEU A 91 15.93 19.53 2.85
N SER A 92 16.15 20.33 1.81
CA SER A 92 15.81 21.75 1.83
C SER A 92 14.63 22.02 0.90
N VAL A 93 13.85 23.05 1.18
CA VAL A 93 12.67 23.42 0.40
C VAL A 93 12.72 24.89 0.01
N LEU A 94 12.52 25.18 -1.28
CA LEU A 94 12.25 26.52 -1.78
C LEU A 94 10.78 26.63 -2.16
N THR A 95 10.07 27.51 -1.50
CA THR A 95 8.72 27.95 -1.84
C THR A 95 8.77 29.38 -2.38
N ASN A 96 7.65 29.90 -2.87
CA ASN A 96 7.58 31.22 -3.52
C ASN A 96 8.50 31.34 -4.74
N VAL A 97 8.55 30.29 -5.53
CA VAL A 97 9.28 30.20 -6.78
C VAL A 97 8.34 29.85 -7.93
N SER A 98 8.70 30.28 -9.13
CA SER A 98 7.94 30.04 -10.35
C SER A 98 8.84 29.39 -11.40
N LEU A 99 8.28 28.46 -12.16
CA LEU A 99 8.94 27.83 -13.30
C LEU A 99 8.53 28.56 -14.57
N ILE A 100 9.49 29.19 -15.20
CA ILE A 100 9.33 29.79 -16.54
C ILE A 100 9.77 28.73 -17.55
N ASN A 101 8.91 28.43 -18.52
CA ASN A 101 9.20 27.49 -19.59
C ASN A 101 9.17 28.18 -20.93
N LEU A 102 10.29 28.17 -21.66
CA LEU A 102 10.43 28.69 -23.00
C LEU A 102 10.47 27.49 -23.98
N GLU A 103 9.48 27.42 -24.86
CA GLU A 103 9.29 26.30 -25.79
C GLU A 103 9.39 26.79 -27.24
N GLY A 104 10.14 26.06 -28.08
CA GLY A 104 10.22 26.37 -29.50
C GLY A 104 10.99 25.32 -30.30
N ARG A 105 10.48 25.01 -31.50
CA ARG A 105 11.14 24.08 -32.42
C ARG A 105 12.38 24.65 -33.07
N GLY A 106 12.45 25.98 -33.24
CA GLY A 106 13.55 26.67 -33.85
C GLY A 106 14.70 26.99 -32.89
N LEU A 107 14.61 26.56 -31.63
CA LEU A 107 15.68 26.72 -30.64
C LEU A 107 16.78 25.66 -30.84
N LEU A 108 16.46 24.53 -31.50
CA LEU A 108 17.36 23.40 -31.73
C LEU A 108 18.59 23.82 -32.56
N GLY A 109 19.79 23.68 -32.00
CA GLY A 109 21.05 24.00 -32.67
C GLY A 109 21.32 25.49 -32.87
N LYS A 110 20.49 26.38 -32.34
CA LYS A 110 20.66 27.84 -32.46
C LYS A 110 21.61 28.35 -31.36
N THR A 111 22.81 28.73 -31.75
CA THR A 111 23.81 29.24 -30.80
C THR A 111 23.35 30.58 -30.18
N GLY A 112 23.62 30.73 -28.86
CA GLY A 112 23.40 32.02 -28.17
C GLY A 112 22.01 32.21 -27.58
N VAL A 113 21.11 31.22 -27.63
CA VAL A 113 19.78 31.29 -26.98
C VAL A 113 19.94 31.51 -25.47
N ASP A 114 20.80 30.72 -24.82
CA ASP A 114 21.04 30.83 -23.38
C ASP A 114 21.62 32.20 -23.01
N ALA A 115 22.53 32.73 -23.81
CA ALA A 115 23.11 34.07 -23.60
C ALA A 115 22.02 35.18 -23.64
N ARG A 116 21.04 35.07 -24.54
CA ARG A 116 19.91 35.98 -24.62
C ARG A 116 19.03 35.89 -23.38
N ILE A 117 18.70 34.66 -22.93
CA ILE A 117 17.92 34.42 -21.72
C ILE A 117 18.63 35.04 -20.51
N PHE A 118 19.90 34.70 -20.27
CA PHE A 118 20.63 35.20 -19.12
C PHE A 118 20.87 36.73 -19.17
N ARG A 119 21.00 37.32 -20.36
CA ARG A 119 21.05 38.80 -20.52
C ARG A 119 19.77 39.43 -20.02
N VAL A 120 18.60 38.89 -20.42
CA VAL A 120 17.30 39.38 -19.94
C VAL A 120 17.20 39.28 -18.43
N MET A 121 17.64 38.14 -17.85
CA MET A 121 17.63 37.95 -16.38
C MET A 121 18.53 38.98 -15.70
N ALA A 122 19.74 39.19 -16.18
CA ALA A 122 20.69 40.14 -15.61
C ALA A 122 20.19 41.61 -15.71
N GLU A 123 19.68 42.05 -16.86
CA GLU A 123 19.14 43.39 -17.07
C GLU A 123 17.94 43.68 -16.16
N ASN A 124 17.24 42.65 -15.72
CA ASN A 124 16.07 42.76 -14.86
C ASN A 124 16.37 42.47 -13.38
N ASP A 125 17.62 42.24 -13.01
CA ASP A 125 18.05 41.87 -11.64
C ASP A 125 17.32 40.63 -11.11
N ILE A 126 17.29 39.59 -11.96
CA ILE A 126 16.64 38.31 -11.66
C ILE A 126 17.70 37.22 -11.51
N SER A 127 17.73 36.59 -10.33
CA SER A 127 18.53 35.41 -10.08
C SER A 127 17.79 34.14 -10.50
N VAL A 128 18.47 33.29 -11.26
CA VAL A 128 17.94 31.97 -11.65
C VAL A 128 18.45 30.91 -10.67
N SER A 129 17.55 30.24 -9.98
CA SER A 129 17.89 29.20 -8.99
C SER A 129 18.18 27.84 -9.64
N ILE A 130 17.43 27.49 -10.67
CA ILE A 130 17.60 26.25 -11.44
C ILE A 130 17.41 26.56 -12.91
N ILE A 131 18.26 25.94 -13.75
CA ILE A 131 18.06 25.90 -15.21
C ILE A 131 18.04 24.43 -15.63
N SER A 132 17.12 24.11 -16.52
CA SER A 132 17.03 22.79 -17.15
C SER A 132 16.81 22.93 -18.63
N GLN A 133 17.66 22.29 -19.40
CA GLN A 133 17.60 22.28 -20.87
C GLN A 133 17.64 20.82 -21.34
N GLY A 134 16.63 20.43 -22.11
CA GLY A 134 16.60 19.11 -22.74
C GLY A 134 17.54 19.04 -23.95
N SER A 135 18.10 17.88 -24.21
CA SER A 135 18.97 17.66 -25.39
C SER A 135 18.25 17.84 -26.72
N SER A 136 16.92 17.85 -26.73
CA SER A 136 16.10 18.19 -27.90
C SER A 136 15.96 19.71 -28.12
N GLU A 137 16.45 20.53 -27.21
CA GLU A 137 16.43 22.00 -27.22
C GLU A 137 15.04 22.63 -27.49
N ARG A 138 13.98 21.85 -27.28
CA ARG A 138 12.60 22.30 -27.51
C ARG A 138 11.99 23.02 -26.32
N GLY A 139 12.64 22.94 -25.16
CA GLY A 139 12.19 23.59 -23.95
C GLY A 139 13.34 23.91 -23.01
N ILE A 140 13.37 25.13 -22.49
CA ILE A 140 14.29 25.59 -21.46
C ILE A 140 13.46 26.03 -20.27
N GLY A 141 13.65 25.36 -19.14
CA GLY A 141 13.00 25.64 -17.86
C GLY A 141 13.89 26.46 -16.94
N LEU A 142 13.37 27.54 -16.37
CA LEU A 142 14.07 28.41 -15.43
C LEU A 142 13.26 28.55 -14.15
N VAL A 143 13.85 28.29 -13.00
CA VAL A 143 13.22 28.57 -11.70
C VAL A 143 13.73 29.92 -11.18
N VAL A 144 12.79 30.82 -10.93
CA VAL A 144 13.05 32.16 -10.41
C VAL A 144 12.12 32.43 -9.21
N SER A 145 12.41 33.51 -8.45
CA SER A 145 11.51 33.94 -7.38
C SER A 145 10.18 34.42 -7.97
N SER A 146 9.04 34.06 -7.34
CA SER A 146 7.70 34.35 -7.88
C SER A 146 7.41 35.83 -8.02
N ASP A 147 7.96 36.68 -7.15
CA ASP A 147 7.84 38.15 -7.25
C ASP A 147 8.51 38.74 -8.51
N LYS A 148 9.44 38.00 -9.10
CA LYS A 148 10.18 38.41 -10.33
C LYS A 148 9.66 37.72 -11.59
N ALA A 149 8.79 36.70 -11.47
CA ALA A 149 8.36 35.87 -12.60
C ALA A 149 7.67 36.66 -13.72
N SER A 150 6.75 37.58 -13.36
CA SER A 150 6.07 38.43 -14.33
C SER A 150 7.04 39.37 -15.09
N LYS A 151 8.05 39.90 -14.39
CA LYS A 151 9.07 40.76 -15.00
C LYS A 151 9.97 39.96 -15.95
N ALA A 152 10.31 38.72 -15.57
CA ALA A 152 11.06 37.80 -16.41
C ALA A 152 10.28 37.44 -17.68
N LEU A 153 8.98 37.12 -17.55
CA LEU A 153 8.11 36.80 -18.69
C LEU A 153 8.08 37.92 -19.71
N VAL A 154 7.77 39.14 -19.27
CA VAL A 154 7.71 40.32 -20.16
C VAL A 154 9.05 40.59 -20.84
N GLY A 155 10.16 40.46 -20.10
CA GLY A 155 11.51 40.63 -20.66
C GLY A 155 11.84 39.59 -21.73
N LEU A 156 11.48 38.33 -21.48
CA LEU A 156 11.71 37.21 -22.42
C LEU A 156 10.79 37.33 -23.65
N GLU A 157 9.52 37.67 -23.49
CA GLU A 157 8.61 37.88 -24.61
C GLU A 157 9.10 38.99 -25.55
N LYS A 158 9.62 40.08 -24.98
CA LYS A 158 10.22 41.17 -25.75
C LYS A 158 11.49 40.72 -26.47
N GLU A 159 12.38 40.03 -25.80
CA GLU A 159 13.65 39.53 -26.38
C GLU A 159 13.42 38.56 -27.53
N PHE A 160 12.42 37.68 -27.40
CA PHE A 160 12.10 36.65 -28.38
C PHE A 160 10.96 37.03 -29.33
N GLU A 161 10.56 38.30 -29.42
CA GLU A 161 9.45 38.76 -30.28
C GLU A 161 9.62 38.33 -31.75
N THR A 162 10.84 38.49 -32.30
CA THR A 162 11.16 38.05 -33.66
C THR A 162 11.08 36.54 -33.81
N ASP A 163 11.52 35.77 -32.78
CA ASP A 163 11.48 34.32 -32.79
C ASP A 163 10.04 33.77 -32.71
N PHE A 164 9.11 34.49 -32.10
CA PHE A 164 7.67 34.20 -32.19
C PHE A 164 7.13 34.37 -33.61
N TYR A 165 7.53 35.48 -34.27
CA TYR A 165 7.11 35.71 -35.64
C TYR A 165 7.64 34.65 -36.62
N THR A 166 8.90 34.24 -36.47
CA THR A 166 9.52 33.15 -37.27
C THR A 166 9.07 31.77 -36.85
N LYS A 167 8.31 31.63 -35.78
CA LYS A 167 7.88 30.36 -35.17
C LYS A 167 9.03 29.52 -34.63
N ASP A 168 10.17 30.14 -34.35
CA ASP A 168 11.29 29.49 -33.66
C ASP A 168 10.97 29.28 -32.18
N VAL A 169 10.26 30.24 -31.55
CA VAL A 169 9.65 30.16 -30.24
C VAL A 169 8.14 30.00 -30.39
N ASN A 170 7.55 29.03 -29.73
CA ASN A 170 6.12 28.76 -29.78
C ASN A 170 5.37 29.34 -28.58
N LYS A 171 6.00 29.27 -27.39
CA LYS A 171 5.36 29.66 -26.15
C LYS A 171 6.39 30.02 -25.08
N ILE A 172 6.10 31.03 -24.29
CA ILE A 172 6.71 31.25 -22.98
C ILE A 172 5.60 31.20 -21.95
N SER A 173 5.76 30.40 -20.92
CA SER A 173 4.74 30.22 -19.88
C SER A 173 5.36 30.27 -18.51
N VAL A 174 4.56 30.68 -17.53
CA VAL A 174 4.92 30.68 -16.10
C VAL A 174 4.01 29.74 -15.37
N ASN A 175 4.60 28.90 -14.50
CA ASN A 175 3.88 28.07 -13.55
C ASN A 175 4.27 28.50 -12.14
N ASP A 176 3.35 29.14 -11.43
CA ASP A 176 3.54 29.65 -10.07
C ASP A 176 3.18 28.60 -9.00
N ASN A 177 2.55 27.51 -9.40
CA ASN A 177 2.15 26.43 -8.48
C ASN A 177 3.25 25.37 -8.34
N ILE A 178 4.45 25.79 -7.94
CA ILE A 178 5.59 24.90 -7.75
C ILE A 178 6.30 25.13 -6.41
N ALA A 179 6.99 24.09 -5.95
CA ALA A 179 8.03 24.16 -4.92
C ALA A 179 9.24 23.32 -5.37
N VAL A 180 10.41 23.62 -4.82
CA VAL A 180 11.63 22.86 -5.08
C VAL A 180 12.04 22.13 -3.81
N ILE A 181 12.24 20.82 -3.90
CA ILE A 181 12.85 20.00 -2.85
C ILE A 181 14.26 19.66 -3.29
N SER A 182 15.26 20.04 -2.49
CA SER A 182 16.66 19.73 -2.74
C SER A 182 17.17 18.71 -1.74
N ILE A 183 17.74 17.61 -2.25
CA ILE A 183 18.36 16.53 -1.47
C ILE A 183 19.85 16.80 -1.39
N ILE A 184 20.32 17.21 -0.22
CA ILE A 184 21.70 17.64 0.02
C ILE A 184 22.56 16.46 0.48
N GLY A 185 23.70 16.25 -0.17
CA GLY A 185 24.60 15.13 0.09
C GLY A 185 24.28 13.86 -0.74
N GLN A 186 23.27 13.93 -1.61
CA GLN A 186 22.88 12.81 -2.47
C GLN A 186 23.87 12.62 -3.62
N ASP A 187 24.26 11.37 -3.86
CA ASP A 187 24.81 10.95 -5.12
C ASP A 187 23.76 10.27 -6.01
N LEU A 188 24.01 10.18 -7.31
CA LEU A 188 23.08 9.59 -8.27
C LEU A 188 22.85 8.08 -8.05
N THR A 189 23.80 7.38 -7.44
CA THR A 189 23.71 5.92 -7.27
C THR A 189 22.57 5.52 -6.34
N ASN A 190 22.24 6.36 -5.36
CA ASN A 190 21.21 6.12 -4.36
C ASN A 190 19.88 6.85 -4.64
N PHE A 191 19.84 7.68 -5.69
CA PHE A 191 18.62 8.49 -5.99
C PHE A 191 17.40 7.66 -6.40
N HIS A 192 17.59 6.43 -6.83
CA HIS A 192 16.48 5.54 -7.22
C HIS A 192 15.47 5.32 -6.09
N LYS A 193 15.90 5.28 -4.83
CA LYS A 193 15.02 5.06 -3.67
C LYS A 193 14.01 6.21 -3.49
N PRO A 194 14.41 7.47 -3.24
CA PRO A 194 13.48 8.59 -3.09
C PRO A 194 12.63 8.81 -4.33
N TYR A 195 13.17 8.62 -5.55
CA TYR A 195 12.40 8.75 -6.78
C TYR A 195 11.29 7.67 -6.88
N THR A 196 11.63 6.42 -6.63
CA THR A 196 10.67 5.31 -6.63
C THR A 196 9.57 5.51 -5.57
N ALA A 197 9.94 6.02 -4.38
CA ALA A 197 8.98 6.33 -3.33
C ALA A 197 7.98 7.41 -3.78
N LEU A 198 8.42 8.45 -4.49
CA LEU A 198 7.54 9.46 -5.06
C LEU A 198 6.55 8.84 -6.06
N ILE A 199 7.05 8.07 -7.03
CA ILE A 199 6.21 7.45 -8.06
C ILE A 199 5.18 6.50 -7.46
N ARG A 200 5.57 5.66 -6.48
CA ARG A 200 4.64 4.77 -5.75
C ARG A 200 3.52 5.53 -5.05
N ASN A 201 3.79 6.76 -4.61
CA ASN A 201 2.81 7.66 -4.00
C ASN A 201 2.12 8.57 -5.03
N LYS A 202 2.26 8.31 -6.33
CA LYS A 202 1.69 9.09 -7.45
C LYS A 202 2.11 10.57 -7.43
N ILE A 203 3.31 10.84 -7.00
CA ILE A 203 3.91 12.17 -7.03
C ILE A 203 4.93 12.18 -8.16
N THR A 204 4.63 12.94 -9.22
CA THR A 204 5.53 13.04 -10.37
C THR A 204 6.25 14.38 -10.33
N PRO A 205 7.59 14.40 -10.22
CA PRO A 205 8.34 15.63 -10.35
C PRO A 205 8.15 16.28 -11.73
N ILE A 206 7.94 17.59 -11.74
CA ILE A 206 7.81 18.38 -12.97
C ILE A 206 9.17 18.49 -13.67
N LEU A 207 10.25 18.62 -12.88
CA LEU A 207 11.60 18.74 -13.35
C LEU A 207 12.56 18.14 -12.33
N LEU A 208 13.64 17.54 -12.82
CA LEU A 208 14.74 17.00 -12.01
C LEU A 208 16.03 17.65 -12.47
N ASN A 209 16.79 18.20 -11.54
CA ASN A 209 18.09 18.82 -11.80
C ASN A 209 19.14 18.23 -10.85
N ASN A 210 20.28 17.83 -11.41
CA ASN A 210 21.45 17.38 -10.67
C ASN A 210 22.57 18.40 -10.79
N THR A 211 23.25 18.70 -9.69
CA THR A 211 24.43 19.56 -9.74
C THR A 211 25.61 18.81 -10.40
N VAL A 212 26.52 19.55 -11.01
CA VAL A 212 27.73 19.01 -11.66
C VAL A 212 28.58 18.18 -10.69
N THR A 213 28.53 18.52 -9.41
CA THR A 213 29.24 17.79 -8.35
C THR A 213 28.57 16.45 -7.99
N GLY A 214 27.32 16.22 -8.41
CA GLY A 214 26.54 15.03 -8.08
C GLY A 214 26.08 14.95 -6.63
N ARG A 215 26.31 15.99 -5.83
CA ARG A 215 26.01 16.00 -4.38
C ARG A 215 24.70 16.64 -3.99
N ASN A 216 23.97 17.17 -4.95
CA ASN A 216 22.68 17.81 -4.74
C ASN A 216 21.76 17.51 -5.92
N ILE A 217 20.59 16.99 -5.62
CA ILE A 217 19.53 16.75 -6.59
C ILE A 217 18.33 17.61 -6.17
N SER A 218 17.85 18.42 -7.09
CA SER A 218 16.68 19.28 -6.90
C SER A 218 15.51 18.77 -7.74
N LEU A 219 14.36 18.66 -7.09
CA LEU A 219 13.09 18.22 -7.65
C LEU A 219 12.12 19.39 -7.66
N VAL A 220 11.62 19.77 -8.82
CA VAL A 220 10.49 20.71 -8.93
C VAL A 220 9.20 19.90 -8.86
N ILE A 221 8.39 20.20 -7.87
CA ILE A 221 7.14 19.49 -7.52
C ILE A 221 5.99 20.49 -7.53
N SER A 222 4.75 20.06 -7.79
CA SER A 222 3.57 20.90 -7.57
C SER A 222 3.51 21.36 -6.10
N GLN A 223 3.15 22.64 -5.90
CA GLN A 223 2.98 23.22 -4.56
C GLN A 223 1.95 22.47 -3.72
N ASP A 224 0.92 21.90 -4.36
CA ASP A 224 -0.13 21.13 -3.68
C ASP A 224 0.39 19.82 -3.10
N GLU A 225 1.45 19.27 -3.70
CA GLU A 225 2.02 17.96 -3.32
C GLU A 225 3.35 18.04 -2.55
N PHE A 226 3.95 19.26 -2.44
CA PHE A 226 5.32 19.35 -1.92
C PHE A 226 5.48 18.82 -0.48
N LYS A 227 4.51 19.06 0.41
CA LYS A 227 4.56 18.58 1.79
C LYS A 227 4.53 17.05 1.85
N ARG A 228 3.68 16.45 1.03
CA ARG A 228 3.60 15.00 0.90
C ARG A 228 4.87 14.42 0.30
N ALA A 229 5.39 15.04 -0.78
CA ALA A 229 6.66 14.66 -1.39
C ALA A 229 7.83 14.74 -0.40
N LEU A 230 7.91 15.83 0.38
CA LEU A 230 8.95 16.02 1.39
C LEU A 230 8.92 14.92 2.46
N ASN A 231 7.74 14.56 2.97
CA ASN A 231 7.58 13.50 3.96
C ASN A 231 7.94 12.12 3.37
N VAL A 232 7.51 11.82 2.13
CA VAL A 232 7.85 10.58 1.43
C VAL A 232 9.37 10.44 1.26
N ILE A 233 10.04 11.49 0.77
CA ILE A 233 11.51 11.49 0.58
C ILE A 233 12.22 11.36 1.92
N HIS A 234 11.79 12.13 2.93
CA HIS A 234 12.41 12.10 4.26
C HIS A 234 12.25 10.73 4.92
N GLY A 235 11.06 10.15 4.86
CA GLY A 235 10.78 8.81 5.38
C GLY A 235 11.65 7.74 4.75
N GLU A 236 11.88 7.82 3.43
CA GLU A 236 12.72 6.88 2.69
C GLU A 236 14.21 7.01 3.03
N ILE A 237 14.70 8.24 3.27
CA ILE A 237 16.12 8.52 3.49
C ILE A 237 16.52 8.43 4.95
N PHE A 238 15.76 9.07 5.84
CA PHE A 238 16.12 9.28 7.25
C PHE A 238 15.24 8.48 8.21
N GLY A 239 14.20 7.84 7.69
CA GLY A 239 13.26 7.06 8.49
C GLY A 239 13.97 5.91 9.19
N VAL A 240 13.80 5.81 10.50
CA VAL A 240 14.16 4.60 11.26
C VAL A 240 13.15 3.50 10.94
N ALA A 241 11.92 3.91 10.59
CA ALA A 241 10.84 3.03 10.23
C ALA A 241 9.96 3.68 9.15
N LYS A 242 9.65 2.91 8.12
CA LYS A 242 8.73 3.32 7.06
C LYS A 242 7.30 3.34 7.60
N LYS A 243 6.65 4.50 7.53
CA LYS A 243 5.27 4.66 7.99
C LYS A 243 4.29 4.11 6.95
N ILE A 244 3.42 3.21 7.39
CA ILE A 244 2.34 2.64 6.59
C ILE A 244 1.02 3.09 7.21
N ASN A 245 0.22 3.82 6.45
CA ASN A 245 -1.04 4.37 6.92
C ASN A 245 -2.21 3.47 6.50
N ILE A 246 -2.99 3.00 7.47
CA ILE A 246 -3.98 1.94 7.31
C ILE A 246 -5.38 2.48 7.62
N ALA A 247 -6.30 2.31 6.69
CA ALA A 247 -7.73 2.50 6.87
C ALA A 247 -8.41 1.14 6.96
N ILE A 248 -9.16 0.87 8.04
CA ILE A 248 -9.84 -0.41 8.28
C ILE A 248 -11.35 -0.20 8.18
N PHE A 249 -11.98 -0.88 7.24
CA PHE A 249 -13.42 -0.92 7.04
C PHE A 249 -13.97 -2.24 7.59
N GLY A 250 -14.90 -2.13 8.53
CA GLY A 250 -15.45 -3.29 9.24
C GLY A 250 -14.59 -3.71 10.45
N HIS A 251 -15.15 -3.51 11.64
CA HIS A 251 -14.52 -3.87 12.92
C HIS A 251 -15.31 -4.94 13.68
N GLY A 252 -15.99 -5.82 12.95
CA GLY A 252 -16.62 -7.03 13.49
C GLY A 252 -15.57 -7.98 14.08
N THR A 253 -15.88 -9.25 14.17
CA THR A 253 -15.03 -10.26 14.82
C THR A 253 -13.60 -10.29 14.24
N VAL A 254 -13.46 -10.35 12.91
CA VAL A 254 -12.12 -10.38 12.25
C VAL A 254 -11.44 -9.02 12.35
N GLY A 255 -12.12 -7.94 11.96
CA GLY A 255 -11.52 -6.59 11.94
C GLY A 255 -11.13 -6.10 13.33
N GLY A 256 -11.96 -6.35 14.35
CA GLY A 256 -11.64 -6.01 15.74
C GLY A 256 -10.41 -6.77 16.27
N THR A 257 -10.31 -8.06 15.95
CA THR A 257 -9.13 -8.87 16.29
C THR A 257 -7.88 -8.39 15.56
N LEU A 258 -8.00 -8.03 14.28
CA LEU A 258 -6.90 -7.45 13.50
C LEU A 258 -6.37 -6.16 14.12
N ILE A 259 -7.26 -5.25 14.51
CA ILE A 259 -6.86 -3.97 15.15
C ILE A 259 -6.06 -4.27 16.41
N SER A 260 -6.53 -5.17 17.28
CA SER A 260 -5.80 -5.57 18.49
C SER A 260 -4.41 -6.13 18.15
N GLN A 261 -4.32 -7.06 17.19
CA GLN A 261 -3.04 -7.64 16.75
C GLN A 261 -2.07 -6.60 16.20
N ILE A 262 -2.55 -5.61 15.44
CA ILE A 262 -1.72 -4.51 14.93
C ILE A 262 -1.18 -3.68 16.09
N LEU A 263 -2.05 -3.22 17.01
CA LEU A 263 -1.66 -2.35 18.12
C LEU A 263 -0.65 -3.03 19.05
N GLU A 264 -0.86 -4.30 19.38
CA GLU A 264 0.07 -5.10 20.19
C GLU A 264 1.43 -5.31 19.52
N SER A 265 1.44 -5.50 18.18
CA SER A 265 2.65 -5.87 17.44
C SER A 265 3.46 -4.68 16.93
N THR A 266 2.89 -3.48 16.85
CA THR A 266 3.48 -2.30 16.17
C THR A 266 4.91 -2.03 16.61
N LYS A 267 5.20 -1.96 17.92
CA LYS A 267 6.55 -1.68 18.43
C LYS A 267 7.58 -2.74 18.04
N ASN A 268 7.16 -4.00 18.04
CA ASN A 268 8.04 -5.11 17.68
C ASN A 268 8.34 -5.14 16.18
N ILE A 269 7.32 -4.87 15.35
CA ILE A 269 7.47 -4.77 13.88
C ILE A 269 8.36 -3.58 13.54
N GLU A 270 8.17 -2.43 14.17
CA GLU A 270 9.01 -1.26 13.97
C GLU A 270 10.49 -1.58 14.25
N LYS A 271 10.78 -2.23 15.39
CA LYS A 271 12.14 -2.61 15.76
C LYS A 271 12.77 -3.66 14.83
N ARG A 272 11.99 -4.65 14.37
CA ARG A 272 12.50 -5.79 13.60
C ARG A 272 12.59 -5.53 12.10
N LYS A 273 11.65 -4.75 11.56
CA LYS A 273 11.47 -4.56 10.12
C LYS A 273 11.63 -3.11 9.66
N GLY A 274 11.75 -2.16 10.58
CA GLY A 274 11.75 -0.75 10.22
C GLY A 274 10.41 -0.31 9.61
N ILE A 275 9.30 -0.90 10.02
CA ILE A 275 7.95 -0.59 9.54
C ILE A 275 7.10 -0.11 10.71
N LYS A 276 6.58 1.11 10.62
CA LYS A 276 5.66 1.70 11.59
C LYS A 276 4.23 1.63 11.05
N LEU A 277 3.41 0.77 11.64
CA LEU A 277 2.00 0.64 11.27
C LEU A 277 1.18 1.74 11.96
N ASN A 278 0.48 2.54 11.18
CA ASN A 278 -0.34 3.66 11.64
C ASN A 278 -1.80 3.46 11.20
N VAL A 279 -2.63 2.95 12.10
CA VAL A 279 -4.07 2.86 11.82
C VAL A 279 -4.66 4.26 11.97
N PHE A 280 -4.91 4.96 10.86
CA PHE A 280 -5.43 6.32 10.87
C PHE A 280 -6.94 6.40 10.76
N ALA A 281 -7.60 5.35 10.26
CA ALA A 281 -9.04 5.28 10.10
C ALA A 281 -9.58 3.90 10.53
N ILE A 282 -10.64 3.91 11.32
CA ILE A 282 -11.46 2.73 11.65
C ILE A 282 -12.92 3.08 11.37
N ALA A 283 -13.57 2.31 10.49
CA ALA A 283 -14.92 2.57 10.05
C ALA A 283 -15.84 1.36 10.22
N ASN A 284 -17.10 1.63 10.51
CA ASN A 284 -18.20 0.67 10.37
C ASN A 284 -19.16 1.15 9.25
N SER A 285 -20.35 0.60 9.15
CA SER A 285 -21.32 0.99 8.12
C SER A 285 -21.90 2.40 8.29
N LYS A 286 -21.66 3.09 9.41
CA LYS A 286 -22.27 4.39 9.75
C LYS A 286 -21.25 5.45 10.13
N LYS A 287 -20.22 5.08 10.87
CA LYS A 287 -19.27 6.03 11.48
C LYS A 287 -17.83 5.67 11.17
N VAL A 288 -16.99 6.70 11.13
CA VAL A 288 -15.53 6.60 11.07
C VAL A 288 -14.88 7.34 12.23
N LEU A 289 -13.82 6.76 12.75
CA LEU A 289 -12.85 7.41 13.63
C LEU A 289 -11.58 7.70 12.84
N LEU A 290 -11.14 8.96 12.83
CA LEU A 290 -9.96 9.44 12.11
C LEU A 290 -8.92 10.00 13.07
N ASN A 291 -7.65 9.60 12.91
CA ASN A 291 -6.52 10.17 13.63
C ASN A 291 -5.21 9.98 12.86
N LYS A 292 -4.65 11.05 12.31
CA LYS A 292 -3.40 11.03 11.54
C LYS A 292 -2.17 10.51 12.29
N PHE A 293 -2.18 10.58 13.61
CA PHE A 293 -1.09 10.09 14.47
C PHE A 293 -1.23 8.63 14.89
N GLY A 294 -2.35 8.00 14.53
CA GLY A 294 -2.70 6.63 14.88
C GLY A 294 -3.77 6.54 15.96
N ILE A 295 -4.58 5.52 15.82
CA ILE A 295 -5.69 5.20 16.72
C ILE A 295 -5.16 4.27 17.81
N SER A 296 -5.57 4.50 19.05
CA SER A 296 -5.11 3.79 20.26
C SER A 296 -6.05 2.63 20.66
N GLU A 297 -5.69 1.91 21.71
CA GLU A 297 -6.42 0.75 22.24
C GLU A 297 -7.87 1.04 22.62
N ASN A 298 -8.20 2.27 23.05
CA ASN A 298 -9.57 2.68 23.39
C ASN A 298 -10.46 3.02 22.18
N TRP A 299 -10.09 2.56 20.99
CA TRP A 299 -10.75 2.95 19.75
C TRP A 299 -12.26 2.67 19.72
N LYS A 300 -12.74 1.57 20.35
CA LYS A 300 -14.17 1.22 20.36
C LYS A 300 -15.00 2.32 21.04
N ALA A 301 -14.65 2.66 22.27
CA ALA A 301 -15.34 3.73 23.00
C ALA A 301 -15.20 5.09 22.29
N THR A 302 -14.02 5.36 21.71
CA THR A 302 -13.77 6.60 20.98
C THR A 302 -14.58 6.67 19.68
N LEU A 303 -14.76 5.57 18.96
CA LEU A 303 -15.59 5.51 17.75
C LEU A 303 -17.08 5.73 18.09
N GLU A 304 -17.55 5.18 19.19
CA GLU A 304 -18.94 5.39 19.66
C GLU A 304 -19.20 6.84 20.03
N ASP A 305 -18.28 7.46 20.80
CA ASP A 305 -18.40 8.83 21.33
C ASP A 305 -18.09 9.91 20.28
N LYS A 306 -16.99 9.76 19.51
CA LYS A 306 -16.45 10.78 18.59
C LYS A 306 -16.50 10.39 17.12
N GLY A 307 -17.01 9.21 16.80
CA GLY A 307 -17.15 8.76 15.42
C GLY A 307 -18.12 9.64 14.65
N GLN A 308 -17.77 10.00 13.43
CA GLN A 308 -18.54 10.85 12.53
C GLN A 308 -19.18 10.00 11.42
N GLU A 309 -20.35 10.41 10.95
CA GLU A 309 -20.89 9.89 9.69
C GLU A 309 -19.91 10.20 8.55
N TYR A 310 -19.77 9.31 7.58
CA TYR A 310 -18.78 9.44 6.54
C TYR A 310 -19.20 8.78 5.23
N LYS A 311 -18.52 9.20 4.17
CA LYS A 311 -18.37 8.48 2.90
C LYS A 311 -16.89 8.08 2.74
N VAL A 312 -16.62 7.15 1.84
CA VAL A 312 -15.23 6.72 1.58
C VAL A 312 -14.35 7.87 1.09
N GLU A 313 -14.96 8.80 0.35
CA GLU A 313 -14.32 10.03 -0.14
C GLU A 313 -13.77 10.89 1.01
N ASP A 314 -14.46 10.97 2.15
CA ASP A 314 -14.01 11.77 3.30
C ASP A 314 -12.72 11.20 3.91
N ILE A 315 -12.56 9.87 3.91
CA ILE A 315 -11.31 9.21 4.35
C ILE A 315 -10.17 9.49 3.37
N ILE A 316 -10.47 9.49 2.07
CA ILE A 316 -9.51 9.81 1.02
C ILE A 316 -9.07 11.27 1.15
N GLU A 317 -10.02 12.19 1.34
CA GLU A 317 -9.73 13.61 1.51
C GLU A 317 -8.92 13.88 2.78
N TYR A 318 -9.29 13.26 3.90
CA TYR A 318 -8.51 13.31 5.14
C TYR A 318 -7.07 12.85 4.95
N ALA A 319 -6.86 11.75 4.20
CA ALA A 319 -5.51 11.28 3.91
C ALA A 319 -4.72 12.28 3.05
N LYS A 320 -5.35 12.95 2.09
CA LYS A 320 -4.74 14.00 1.25
C LYS A 320 -4.42 15.25 2.08
N GLU A 321 -5.36 15.78 2.84
CA GLU A 321 -5.19 16.97 3.69
C GLU A 321 -4.05 16.81 4.71
N HIS A 322 -3.91 15.59 5.24
CA HIS A 322 -2.86 15.28 6.22
C HIS A 322 -1.60 14.67 5.60
N HIS A 323 -1.50 14.68 4.26
CA HIS A 323 -0.32 14.23 3.51
C HIS A 323 0.14 12.82 3.89
N LEU A 324 -0.84 11.91 4.14
CA LEU A 324 -0.53 10.53 4.50
C LEU A 324 -0.01 9.77 3.28
N GLU A 325 1.09 9.04 3.47
CA GLU A 325 1.75 8.23 2.44
C GLU A 325 1.58 6.73 2.71
N ASN A 326 1.93 5.89 1.72
CA ASN A 326 1.89 4.42 1.82
C ASN A 326 0.53 3.91 2.33
N LEU A 327 -0.54 4.33 1.67
CA LEU A 327 -1.91 4.05 2.08
C LEU A 327 -2.31 2.60 1.79
N ILE A 328 -2.97 1.95 2.77
CA ILE A 328 -3.59 0.63 2.64
C ILE A 328 -5.03 0.74 3.12
N ALA A 329 -5.98 0.26 2.32
CA ALA A 329 -7.37 0.09 2.70
C ALA A 329 -7.66 -1.41 2.95
N ILE A 330 -8.24 -1.72 4.09
CA ILE A 330 -8.54 -3.10 4.49
C ILE A 330 -10.04 -3.28 4.61
N ASP A 331 -10.63 -4.15 3.78
CA ASP A 331 -12.03 -4.51 3.84
C ASP A 331 -12.25 -5.82 4.62
N ASN A 332 -12.71 -5.67 5.87
CA ASN A 332 -13.18 -6.76 6.72
C ASN A 332 -14.71 -6.72 6.90
N THR A 333 -15.44 -6.12 5.96
CA THR A 333 -16.91 -6.06 6.00
C THR A 333 -17.52 -7.35 5.46
N ALA A 334 -18.78 -7.58 5.81
CA ALA A 334 -19.63 -8.58 5.17
C ALA A 334 -20.49 -7.97 4.04
N SER A 335 -20.21 -6.73 3.64
CA SER A 335 -21.01 -6.00 2.65
C SER A 335 -20.76 -6.53 1.24
N SER A 336 -21.83 -6.76 0.50
CA SER A 336 -21.76 -7.12 -0.92
C SER A 336 -21.49 -5.90 -1.83
N THR A 337 -21.77 -4.69 -1.35
CA THR A 337 -21.67 -3.45 -2.13
C THR A 337 -20.40 -2.65 -1.84
N PHE A 338 -19.70 -2.91 -0.73
CA PHE A 338 -18.51 -2.13 -0.37
C PHE A 338 -17.41 -2.17 -1.45
N ILE A 339 -17.36 -3.25 -2.22
CA ILE A 339 -16.40 -3.45 -3.32
C ILE A 339 -16.47 -2.37 -4.41
N GLU A 340 -17.60 -1.65 -4.54
CA GLU A 340 -17.76 -0.54 -5.48
C GLU A 340 -16.75 0.59 -5.20
N ASN A 341 -16.29 0.71 -3.95
CA ASN A 341 -15.28 1.70 -3.55
C ASN A 341 -13.83 1.28 -3.90
N TYR A 342 -13.58 0.03 -4.29
CA TYR A 342 -12.21 -0.46 -4.51
C TYR A 342 -11.50 0.28 -5.64
N ILE A 343 -12.23 0.58 -6.73
CA ILE A 343 -11.69 1.35 -7.85
C ILE A 343 -11.31 2.76 -7.40
N LEU A 344 -12.22 3.44 -6.69
CA LEU A 344 -11.99 4.78 -6.16
C LEU A 344 -10.77 4.82 -5.21
N LEU A 345 -10.64 3.84 -4.32
CA LEU A 345 -9.51 3.72 -3.39
C LEU A 345 -8.20 3.52 -4.16
N ALA A 346 -8.16 2.60 -5.14
CA ALA A 346 -6.96 2.35 -5.95
C ALA A 346 -6.54 3.58 -6.76
N GLU A 347 -7.48 4.30 -7.35
CA GLU A 347 -7.25 5.56 -8.06
C GLU A 347 -6.70 6.67 -7.13
N ASN A 348 -7.00 6.60 -5.83
CA ASN A 348 -6.51 7.53 -4.81
C ASN A 348 -5.34 6.99 -3.98
N SER A 349 -4.50 6.16 -4.57
CA SER A 349 -3.22 5.71 -4.03
C SER A 349 -3.28 4.68 -2.91
N PHE A 350 -4.44 4.06 -2.65
CA PHE A 350 -4.54 2.96 -1.70
C PHE A 350 -4.19 1.62 -2.35
N ASP A 351 -3.37 0.82 -1.69
CA ASP A 351 -3.34 -0.62 -1.89
C ASP A 351 -4.50 -1.26 -1.13
N LEU A 352 -4.97 -2.39 -1.58
CA LEU A 352 -6.15 -3.06 -1.05
C LEU A 352 -5.79 -4.37 -0.36
N ILE A 353 -6.44 -4.64 0.77
CA ILE A 353 -6.43 -5.95 1.41
C ILE A 353 -7.87 -6.30 1.76
N SER A 354 -8.27 -7.55 1.62
CA SER A 354 -9.63 -7.92 1.93
C SER A 354 -9.76 -9.35 2.49
N SER A 355 -10.52 -9.46 3.57
CA SER A 355 -11.12 -10.74 3.99
C SER A 355 -12.50 -10.96 3.36
N ASN A 356 -13.09 -9.92 2.77
CA ASN A 356 -14.33 -9.98 2.02
C ASN A 356 -14.10 -10.63 0.64
N LYS A 357 -14.81 -11.72 0.36
CA LYS A 357 -14.63 -12.52 -0.85
C LYS A 357 -15.30 -11.94 -2.10
N VAL A 358 -16.23 -10.99 -1.90
CA VAL A 358 -17.16 -10.54 -2.95
C VAL A 358 -16.43 -10.04 -4.19
N ALA A 359 -15.39 -9.20 -4.04
CA ALA A 359 -14.64 -8.65 -5.17
C ALA A 359 -14.01 -9.71 -6.09
N ASN A 360 -13.73 -10.89 -5.53
CA ASN A 360 -13.13 -12.02 -6.25
C ASN A 360 -14.16 -13.04 -6.75
N THR A 361 -15.47 -12.86 -6.47
CA THR A 361 -16.53 -13.82 -6.82
C THR A 361 -17.69 -13.20 -7.59
N VAL A 362 -17.71 -11.89 -7.82
CA VAL A 362 -18.62 -11.20 -8.74
C VAL A 362 -18.23 -11.46 -10.21
N SER A 363 -18.95 -10.88 -11.17
CA SER A 363 -18.71 -11.09 -12.59
C SER A 363 -17.23 -10.96 -12.99
N ILE A 364 -16.81 -11.75 -13.96
CA ILE A 364 -15.43 -11.71 -14.47
C ILE A 364 -15.07 -10.33 -15.05
N ASP A 365 -16.05 -9.57 -15.54
CA ASP A 365 -15.83 -8.23 -16.06
C ASP A 365 -15.40 -7.25 -14.94
N PHE A 366 -16.08 -7.28 -13.79
CA PHE A 366 -15.66 -6.48 -12.63
C PHE A 366 -14.27 -6.91 -12.12
N TYR A 367 -14.05 -8.22 -12.02
CA TYR A 367 -12.76 -8.78 -11.62
C TYR A 367 -11.63 -8.26 -12.50
N LYS A 368 -11.75 -8.35 -13.83
CA LYS A 368 -10.76 -7.85 -14.80
C LYS A 368 -10.61 -6.33 -14.73
N LYS A 369 -11.72 -5.60 -14.62
CA LYS A 369 -11.71 -4.12 -14.48
C LYS A 369 -10.91 -3.70 -13.26
N LEU A 370 -11.15 -4.32 -12.09
CA LEU A 370 -10.42 -4.00 -10.86
C LEU A 370 -8.91 -4.27 -11.03
N ARG A 371 -8.51 -5.43 -11.58
CA ARG A 371 -7.09 -5.77 -11.84
C ARG A 371 -6.43 -4.76 -12.78
N LYS A 372 -7.12 -4.34 -13.82
CA LYS A 372 -6.62 -3.32 -14.74
C LYS A 372 -6.40 -1.99 -14.02
N VAL A 373 -7.37 -1.50 -13.25
CA VAL A 373 -7.23 -0.24 -12.50
C VAL A 373 -6.08 -0.31 -11.51
N LEU A 374 -5.92 -1.42 -10.79
CA LEU A 374 -4.80 -1.63 -9.87
C LEU A 374 -3.45 -1.56 -10.60
N LYS A 375 -3.33 -2.25 -11.73
CA LYS A 375 -2.12 -2.24 -12.56
C LYS A 375 -1.80 -0.83 -13.09
N ASP A 376 -2.80 -0.15 -13.65
CA ASP A 376 -2.65 1.20 -14.22
C ASP A 376 -2.23 2.23 -13.14
N ASN A 377 -2.64 2.01 -11.88
CA ASN A 377 -2.29 2.83 -10.73
C ASN A 377 -1.11 2.31 -9.91
N GLN A 378 -0.44 1.24 -10.34
CA GLN A 378 0.67 0.60 -9.62
C GLN A 378 0.29 0.24 -8.17
N LYS A 379 -0.92 -0.28 -7.98
CA LYS A 379 -1.45 -0.72 -6.70
C LYS A 379 -1.66 -2.22 -6.68
N GLU A 380 -1.63 -2.79 -5.49
CA GLU A 380 -1.85 -4.22 -5.30
C GLU A 380 -3.14 -4.48 -4.53
N TYR A 381 -3.67 -5.68 -4.74
CA TYR A 381 -4.78 -6.21 -3.98
C TYR A 381 -4.41 -7.59 -3.46
N LEU A 382 -4.31 -7.73 -2.13
CA LEU A 382 -4.03 -8.99 -1.44
C LEU A 382 -5.28 -9.49 -0.72
N TYR A 383 -5.49 -10.78 -0.73
CA TYR A 383 -6.70 -11.43 -0.21
C TYR A 383 -6.45 -12.89 0.18
N GLU A 384 -5.28 -13.20 0.76
CA GLU A 384 -4.91 -14.56 1.18
C GLU A 384 -6.02 -15.23 2.00
N THR A 385 -6.68 -14.45 2.86
CA THR A 385 -7.70 -14.95 3.77
C THR A 385 -9.05 -15.23 3.12
N ASN A 386 -9.21 -14.99 1.84
CA ASN A 386 -10.43 -15.35 1.11
C ASN A 386 -10.61 -16.86 1.01
N VAL A 387 -9.52 -17.64 1.02
CA VAL A 387 -9.56 -19.11 1.03
C VAL A 387 -8.57 -19.65 2.05
N GLY A 388 -9.05 -20.51 2.96
CA GLY A 388 -8.20 -21.16 3.95
C GLY A 388 -7.80 -20.32 5.17
N ALA A 389 -8.52 -19.23 5.45
CA ALA A 389 -8.22 -18.29 6.53
C ALA A 389 -6.77 -17.76 6.47
N GLY A 390 -5.90 -18.13 7.40
CA GLY A 390 -4.50 -17.68 7.41
C GLY A 390 -3.51 -18.67 6.76
N LEU A 391 -4.00 -19.71 6.10
CA LEU A 391 -3.14 -20.67 5.39
C LEU A 391 -2.59 -20.04 4.09
N PRO A 392 -1.31 -20.28 3.72
CA PRO A 392 -0.67 -19.68 2.55
C PRO A 392 -1.06 -20.43 1.25
N LEU A 393 -2.35 -20.43 0.91
CA LEU A 393 -2.88 -21.17 -0.23
C LEU A 393 -2.84 -20.37 -1.54
N ILE A 394 -3.41 -19.16 -1.51
CA ILE A 394 -3.47 -18.29 -2.71
C ILE A 394 -2.07 -17.93 -3.16
N ASP A 395 -1.18 -17.61 -2.24
CA ASP A 395 0.22 -17.32 -2.53
C ASP A 395 0.97 -18.50 -3.14
N THR A 396 0.74 -19.69 -2.60
CA THR A 396 1.37 -20.91 -3.14
C THR A 396 0.91 -21.14 -4.58
N ILE A 397 -0.40 -21.01 -4.84
CA ILE A 397 -0.95 -21.16 -6.20
C ILE A 397 -0.39 -20.09 -7.14
N LYS A 398 -0.37 -18.83 -6.71
CA LYS A 398 0.24 -17.73 -7.48
C LYS A 398 1.71 -17.97 -7.80
N LEU A 399 2.49 -18.42 -6.83
CA LEU A 399 3.91 -18.70 -7.02
C LEU A 399 4.13 -19.81 -8.04
N LEU A 400 3.39 -20.91 -7.95
CA LEU A 400 3.44 -22.01 -8.89
C LEU A 400 3.06 -21.55 -10.29
N HIS A 401 1.92 -20.86 -10.44
CA HIS A 401 1.45 -20.35 -11.73
C HIS A 401 2.43 -19.36 -12.37
N LEU A 402 2.96 -18.41 -11.58
CA LEU A 402 3.96 -17.44 -12.06
C LEU A 402 5.29 -18.07 -12.47
N SER A 403 5.67 -19.19 -11.84
CA SER A 403 6.89 -19.94 -12.23
C SER A 403 6.73 -20.78 -13.50
N GLY A 404 5.52 -20.79 -14.08
CA GLY A 404 5.19 -21.62 -15.25
C GLY A 404 4.89 -23.07 -14.89
N GLU A 405 4.67 -23.39 -13.61
CA GLU A 405 4.26 -24.73 -13.20
C GLU A 405 2.83 -25.02 -13.66
N ASN A 406 2.63 -26.16 -14.30
CA ASN A 406 1.32 -26.60 -14.77
C ASN A 406 0.55 -27.26 -13.60
N ILE A 407 -0.38 -26.50 -13.01
CA ILE A 407 -1.33 -27.04 -12.02
C ILE A 407 -2.41 -27.81 -12.77
N THR A 408 -2.52 -29.11 -12.48
CA THR A 408 -3.46 -30.00 -13.18
C THR A 408 -4.76 -30.20 -12.40
N LYS A 409 -4.73 -30.05 -11.07
CA LYS A 409 -5.90 -30.21 -10.22
C LYS A 409 -5.68 -29.56 -8.86
N ILE A 410 -6.74 -28.95 -8.32
CA ILE A 410 -6.81 -28.52 -6.93
C ILE A 410 -8.02 -29.18 -6.30
N LYS A 411 -7.85 -29.80 -5.13
CA LYS A 411 -8.89 -30.51 -4.40
C LYS A 411 -8.76 -30.24 -2.92
N GLY A 412 -9.86 -30.06 -2.19
CA GLY A 412 -9.75 -29.81 -0.77
C GLY A 412 -11.06 -29.74 -0.01
N VAL A 413 -10.94 -29.67 1.33
CA VAL A 413 -12.04 -29.37 2.26
C VAL A 413 -11.93 -27.91 2.66
N PHE A 414 -12.88 -27.10 2.19
CA PHE A 414 -12.85 -25.65 2.25
C PHE A 414 -13.64 -25.02 3.40
N SER A 415 -14.54 -25.81 4.03
CA SER A 415 -15.44 -25.35 5.09
C SER A 415 -15.14 -26.03 6.42
N GLY A 416 -14.86 -25.24 7.46
CA GLY A 416 -14.65 -25.76 8.80
C GLY A 416 -15.90 -26.45 9.38
N THR A 417 -17.08 -25.90 9.13
CA THR A 417 -18.38 -26.49 9.53
C THR A 417 -18.57 -27.85 8.90
N LEU A 418 -18.41 -27.96 7.58
CA LEU A 418 -18.60 -29.21 6.87
C LEU A 418 -17.48 -30.21 7.15
N SER A 419 -16.27 -29.72 7.43
CA SER A 419 -15.18 -30.54 7.93
C SER A 419 -15.55 -31.20 9.25
N TYR A 420 -15.98 -30.40 10.23
CA TYR A 420 -16.42 -30.91 11.53
C TYR A 420 -17.57 -31.93 11.37
N LEU A 421 -18.59 -31.60 10.59
CA LEU A 421 -19.77 -32.43 10.38
C LEU A 421 -19.40 -33.81 9.82
N PHE A 422 -18.66 -33.87 8.71
CA PHE A 422 -18.32 -35.15 8.08
C PHE A 422 -17.17 -35.90 8.76
N ASN A 423 -16.28 -35.21 9.48
CA ASN A 423 -15.27 -35.86 10.31
C ASN A 423 -15.91 -36.70 11.42
N ASN A 424 -16.97 -36.20 12.06
CA ASN A 424 -17.66 -36.93 13.14
C ASN A 424 -18.69 -37.90 12.58
N PHE A 425 -19.54 -37.48 11.64
CA PHE A 425 -20.59 -38.32 11.09
C PHE A 425 -20.05 -39.62 10.44
N SER A 426 -18.90 -39.55 9.74
CA SER A 426 -18.33 -40.72 9.07
C SER A 426 -17.88 -41.82 10.01
N VAL A 427 -17.49 -41.50 11.24
CA VAL A 427 -16.85 -42.45 12.16
C VAL A 427 -17.68 -42.74 13.41
N GLU A 428 -18.55 -41.83 13.85
CA GLU A 428 -19.38 -41.98 15.03
C GLU A 428 -20.71 -42.66 14.69
N GLU A 429 -21.22 -43.49 15.59
CA GLU A 429 -22.57 -44.07 15.46
C GLU A 429 -23.66 -43.10 15.89
N LYS A 430 -23.65 -41.89 15.28
CA LYS A 430 -24.63 -40.85 15.49
C LYS A 430 -25.44 -40.60 14.23
N LYS A 431 -26.65 -40.11 14.41
CA LYS A 431 -27.46 -39.59 13.30
C LYS A 431 -26.87 -38.29 12.76
N PHE A 432 -27.14 -38.01 11.50
CA PHE A 432 -26.66 -36.77 10.89
C PHE A 432 -27.20 -35.53 11.60
N SER A 433 -28.50 -35.54 11.96
CA SER A 433 -29.14 -34.48 12.71
C SER A 433 -28.51 -34.22 14.08
N GLU A 434 -28.05 -35.25 14.76
CA GLU A 434 -27.38 -35.14 16.06
C GLU A 434 -26.02 -34.44 15.91
N VAL A 435 -25.21 -34.85 14.93
CA VAL A 435 -23.90 -34.21 14.66
C VAL A 435 -24.08 -32.77 14.19
N LEU A 436 -25.10 -32.49 13.39
CA LEU A 436 -25.43 -31.11 12.96
C LEU A 436 -25.86 -30.26 14.15
N GLN A 437 -26.70 -30.78 15.06
CA GLN A 437 -27.10 -30.06 16.26
C GLN A 437 -25.89 -29.77 17.17
N GLU A 438 -24.95 -30.73 17.32
CA GLU A 438 -23.71 -30.46 18.04
C GLU A 438 -22.86 -29.37 17.41
N ALA A 439 -22.82 -29.30 16.07
CA ALA A 439 -22.12 -28.21 15.35
C ALA A 439 -22.76 -26.85 15.61
N ILE A 440 -24.10 -26.79 15.64
CA ILE A 440 -24.88 -25.59 15.98
C ILE A 440 -24.58 -25.15 17.42
N ASP A 441 -24.67 -26.06 18.37
CA ASP A 441 -24.48 -25.78 19.79
C ASP A 441 -23.04 -25.29 20.09
N LYS A 442 -22.07 -25.76 19.32
CA LYS A 442 -20.66 -25.32 19.40
C LYS A 442 -20.37 -24.02 18.64
N GLY A 443 -21.37 -23.47 17.93
CA GLY A 443 -21.21 -22.24 17.14
C GLY A 443 -20.32 -22.43 15.91
N PHE A 444 -20.28 -23.61 15.33
CA PHE A 444 -19.53 -23.89 14.10
C PHE A 444 -20.33 -23.58 12.84
N THR A 445 -21.66 -23.40 12.94
CA THR A 445 -22.54 -23.08 11.81
C THR A 445 -22.87 -21.61 11.78
N GLU A 446 -23.27 -21.13 10.59
CA GLU A 446 -23.98 -19.87 10.46
C GLU A 446 -25.33 -19.92 11.25
N PRO A 447 -25.95 -18.75 11.54
CA PRO A 447 -27.25 -18.72 12.24
C PRO A 447 -28.34 -19.55 11.56
N ASP A 448 -28.31 -19.63 10.24
CA ASP A 448 -29.06 -20.58 9.44
C ASP A 448 -28.11 -21.63 8.88
N PRO A 449 -28.09 -22.88 9.41
CA PRO A 449 -27.19 -23.91 8.96
C PRO A 449 -27.31 -24.27 7.48
N ARG A 450 -28.39 -23.85 6.82
CA ARG A 450 -28.56 -24.03 5.38
C ARG A 450 -27.53 -23.24 4.56
N GLU A 451 -27.02 -22.14 5.09
CA GLU A 451 -25.97 -21.37 4.45
C GLU A 451 -24.66 -22.16 4.33
N ASP A 452 -24.37 -23.04 5.32
CA ASP A 452 -23.23 -23.96 5.25
C ASP A 452 -23.52 -25.15 4.33
N LEU A 453 -24.72 -25.75 4.48
CA LEU A 453 -25.10 -26.99 3.79
C LEU A 453 -25.41 -26.81 2.30
N ASN A 454 -25.69 -25.58 1.82
CA ASN A 454 -25.92 -25.33 0.40
C ASN A 454 -24.65 -25.42 -0.46
N GLY A 455 -23.46 -25.35 0.16
CA GLY A 455 -22.16 -25.48 -0.51
C GLY A 455 -21.68 -24.21 -1.25
N ASN A 456 -22.45 -23.12 -1.21
CA ASN A 456 -22.11 -21.91 -1.97
C ASN A 456 -20.80 -21.26 -1.51
N ASP A 457 -20.48 -21.26 -0.20
CA ASP A 457 -19.21 -20.73 0.29
C ASP A 457 -18.01 -21.53 -0.24
N VAL A 458 -18.14 -22.85 -0.34
CA VAL A 458 -17.13 -23.71 -0.97
C VAL A 458 -16.99 -23.40 -2.45
N GLY A 459 -18.11 -23.23 -3.16
CA GLY A 459 -18.12 -22.82 -4.56
C GLY A 459 -17.43 -21.49 -4.80
N ARG A 460 -17.71 -20.47 -3.97
CA ARG A 460 -17.05 -19.15 -4.04
C ARG A 460 -15.53 -19.26 -3.83
N LYS A 461 -15.11 -20.03 -2.85
CA LYS A 461 -13.69 -20.26 -2.58
C LYS A 461 -13.00 -20.97 -3.74
N LEU A 462 -13.67 -21.95 -4.34
CA LEU A 462 -13.17 -22.65 -5.51
C LEU A 462 -13.04 -21.74 -6.74
N LEU A 463 -14.01 -20.84 -6.94
CA LEU A 463 -13.97 -19.82 -7.99
C LEU A 463 -12.77 -18.88 -7.83
N ILE A 464 -12.45 -18.48 -6.60
CA ILE A 464 -11.27 -17.66 -6.33
C ILE A 464 -10.01 -18.36 -6.79
N LEU A 465 -9.85 -19.65 -6.46
CA LEU A 465 -8.67 -20.42 -6.89
C LEU A 465 -8.61 -20.60 -8.41
N ALA A 466 -9.75 -20.77 -9.07
CA ALA A 466 -9.81 -20.83 -10.52
C ALA A 466 -9.32 -19.51 -11.15
N ARG A 467 -9.71 -18.38 -10.59
CA ARG A 467 -9.30 -17.05 -11.06
C ARG A 467 -7.82 -16.75 -10.81
N GLU A 468 -7.18 -17.41 -9.84
CA GLU A 468 -5.72 -17.33 -9.64
C GLU A 468 -4.93 -18.04 -10.75
N LEU A 469 -5.60 -18.92 -11.50
CA LEU A 469 -5.06 -19.60 -12.69
C LEU A 469 -5.55 -18.95 -14.00
N ASP A 470 -5.99 -17.69 -13.94
CA ASP A 470 -6.52 -16.91 -15.06
C ASP A 470 -7.78 -17.51 -15.74
N LEU A 471 -8.45 -18.48 -15.10
CA LEU A 471 -9.68 -19.07 -15.62
C LEU A 471 -10.86 -18.08 -15.55
N GLN A 472 -11.72 -18.11 -16.56
CA GLN A 472 -12.82 -17.18 -16.75
C GLN A 472 -14.19 -17.75 -16.32
N ASN A 473 -14.17 -18.73 -15.43
CA ASN A 473 -15.42 -19.31 -14.90
C ASN A 473 -16.25 -18.26 -14.14
N GLU A 474 -17.58 -18.41 -14.25
CA GLU A 474 -18.56 -17.70 -13.43
C GLU A 474 -19.14 -18.62 -12.36
N PHE A 475 -19.74 -18.02 -11.33
CA PHE A 475 -20.23 -18.79 -10.19
C PHE A 475 -21.33 -19.79 -10.59
N GLU A 476 -22.19 -19.41 -11.51
CA GLU A 476 -23.31 -20.21 -12.02
C GLU A 476 -22.88 -21.46 -12.80
N GLU A 477 -21.61 -21.51 -13.22
CA GLU A 477 -21.05 -22.66 -13.95
C GLU A 477 -20.51 -23.74 -13.01
N ILE A 478 -20.48 -23.48 -11.69
CA ILE A 478 -19.98 -24.44 -10.69
C ILE A 478 -21.05 -25.49 -10.42
N GLN A 479 -20.68 -26.75 -10.52
CA GLN A 479 -21.55 -27.85 -10.16
C GLN A 479 -21.52 -28.06 -8.64
N ILE A 480 -22.54 -27.56 -7.92
CA ILE A 480 -22.62 -27.64 -6.47
C ILE A 480 -23.67 -28.67 -6.06
N GLN A 481 -23.22 -29.73 -5.39
CA GLN A 481 -24.13 -30.66 -4.72
C GLN A 481 -24.64 -30.01 -3.42
N ASN A 482 -25.88 -29.54 -3.46
CA ASN A 482 -26.55 -29.04 -2.27
C ASN A 482 -26.86 -30.21 -1.32
N LEU A 483 -26.41 -30.09 -0.08
CA LEU A 483 -26.58 -31.13 0.95
C LEU A 483 -28.01 -31.16 1.55
N ILE A 484 -28.85 -30.19 1.20
CA ILE A 484 -30.21 -30.06 1.70
C ILE A 484 -31.18 -30.64 0.66
N PRO A 485 -32.01 -31.65 1.02
CA PRO A 485 -33.12 -32.11 0.18
C PRO A 485 -34.05 -30.97 -0.21
N GLU A 486 -34.60 -30.99 -1.41
CA GLU A 486 -35.44 -29.89 -1.94
C GLU A 486 -36.57 -29.47 -1.00
N ALA A 487 -37.23 -30.44 -0.36
CA ALA A 487 -38.34 -30.20 0.57
C ALA A 487 -37.95 -29.41 1.84
N LEU A 488 -36.65 -29.24 2.12
CA LEU A 488 -36.14 -28.54 3.30
C LEU A 488 -35.42 -27.23 2.95
N ARG A 489 -35.29 -26.87 1.68
CA ARG A 489 -34.57 -25.66 1.23
C ARG A 489 -35.32 -24.36 1.53
N GLU A 490 -36.66 -24.40 1.53
CA GLU A 490 -37.51 -23.24 1.73
C GLU A 490 -38.03 -23.14 3.16
N GLY A 491 -38.55 -21.98 3.54
CA GLY A 491 -39.08 -21.71 4.87
C GLY A 491 -38.11 -20.99 5.79
N SER A 492 -38.51 -20.77 7.05
CA SER A 492 -37.66 -20.09 8.04
C SER A 492 -36.55 -21.01 8.57
N ALA A 493 -35.44 -20.42 9.07
CA ALA A 493 -34.40 -21.15 9.77
C ALA A 493 -34.96 -21.95 10.96
N THR A 494 -35.90 -21.37 11.69
CA THR A 494 -36.59 -22.04 12.83
C THR A 494 -37.36 -23.26 12.40
N ASP A 495 -38.02 -23.25 11.23
CA ASP A 495 -38.74 -24.41 10.71
C ASP A 495 -37.78 -25.51 10.24
N PHE A 496 -36.67 -25.14 9.62
CA PHE A 496 -35.64 -26.07 9.25
C PHE A 496 -35.07 -26.80 10.48
N LEU A 497 -34.75 -26.06 11.55
CA LEU A 497 -34.23 -26.63 12.79
C LEU A 497 -35.18 -27.65 13.46
N LYS A 498 -36.49 -27.51 13.31
CA LYS A 498 -37.48 -28.48 13.81
C LYS A 498 -37.52 -29.77 12.99
N ARG A 499 -36.99 -29.72 11.76
CA ARG A 499 -37.08 -30.81 10.78
C ARG A 499 -35.73 -31.48 10.49
N LEU A 500 -34.69 -31.24 11.32
CA LEU A 500 -33.35 -31.80 11.11
C LEU A 500 -33.33 -33.31 10.97
N SER A 501 -34.21 -34.05 11.71
CA SER A 501 -34.30 -35.49 11.64
C SER A 501 -34.73 -36.05 10.26
N GLU A 502 -35.30 -35.21 9.40
CA GLU A 502 -35.64 -35.61 8.01
C GLU A 502 -34.38 -35.79 7.13
N LEU A 503 -33.22 -35.27 7.57
CA LEU A 503 -31.94 -35.52 6.94
C LEU A 503 -31.37 -36.90 7.20
N ASP A 504 -31.73 -37.54 8.33
CA ASP A 504 -31.10 -38.75 8.82
C ASP A 504 -31.19 -39.91 7.83
N GLY A 505 -32.34 -40.14 7.21
CA GLY A 505 -32.52 -41.23 6.27
C GLY A 505 -31.65 -41.10 5.02
N VAL A 506 -31.50 -39.89 4.51
CA VAL A 506 -30.66 -39.61 3.33
C VAL A 506 -29.19 -39.87 3.63
N TYR A 507 -28.72 -39.32 4.75
CA TYR A 507 -27.31 -39.44 5.12
C TYR A 507 -26.95 -40.82 5.65
N GLN A 508 -27.89 -41.57 6.29
CA GLN A 508 -27.65 -42.94 6.68
C GLN A 508 -27.41 -43.81 5.44
N ASN A 509 -28.21 -43.67 4.39
CA ASN A 509 -27.98 -44.41 3.14
C ASN A 509 -26.60 -44.11 2.50
N ILE A 510 -26.15 -42.84 2.57
CA ILE A 510 -24.82 -42.48 2.07
C ILE A 510 -23.73 -43.11 2.93
N LYS A 511 -23.89 -43.12 4.26
CA LYS A 511 -22.95 -43.72 5.19
C LYS A 511 -22.88 -45.24 5.01
N ASP A 512 -24.00 -45.92 4.84
CA ASP A 512 -24.06 -47.36 4.61
C ASP A 512 -23.43 -47.79 3.29
N ALA A 513 -23.35 -46.86 2.32
CA ALA A 513 -22.69 -47.06 1.02
C ALA A 513 -21.16 -46.87 1.06
N GLN A 514 -20.59 -46.41 2.20
CA GLN A 514 -19.14 -46.27 2.34
C GLN A 514 -18.43 -47.63 2.23
N GLY A 515 -17.29 -47.61 1.56
CA GLY A 515 -16.39 -48.74 1.53
C GLY A 515 -15.72 -48.99 2.88
N PRO A 516 -15.19 -50.19 3.09
CA PRO A 516 -14.41 -50.50 4.30
C PRO A 516 -13.16 -49.60 4.36
N ASN A 517 -12.94 -48.94 5.50
CA ASN A 517 -11.87 -47.97 5.74
C ASN A 517 -11.97 -46.67 4.90
N GLU A 518 -13.15 -46.28 4.48
CA GLU A 518 -13.42 -44.99 3.85
C GLU A 518 -14.15 -44.05 4.81
N VAL A 519 -14.03 -42.73 4.52
CA VAL A 519 -14.70 -41.67 5.26
C VAL A 519 -15.27 -40.65 4.29
N LEU A 520 -16.39 -40.01 4.65
CA LEU A 520 -17.05 -38.97 3.84
C LEU A 520 -16.34 -37.63 3.99
N ARG A 521 -16.16 -36.94 2.87
CA ARG A 521 -15.64 -35.59 2.82
C ARG A 521 -16.41 -34.74 1.81
N TYR A 522 -16.82 -33.54 2.22
CA TYR A 522 -17.41 -32.57 1.30
C TYR A 522 -16.29 -31.68 0.76
N ILE A 523 -16.05 -31.80 -0.51
CA ILE A 523 -14.88 -31.20 -1.17
C ILE A 523 -15.25 -30.21 -2.25
N GLY A 524 -14.35 -29.25 -2.52
CA GLY A 524 -14.26 -28.56 -3.79
C GLY A 524 -13.15 -29.17 -4.65
N GLU A 525 -13.40 -29.31 -5.94
CA GLU A 525 -12.44 -29.82 -6.92
C GLU A 525 -12.42 -28.92 -8.15
N LEU A 526 -11.25 -28.43 -8.50
CA LEU A 526 -10.93 -27.73 -9.73
C LEU A 526 -10.08 -28.68 -10.57
N SER A 527 -10.53 -29.01 -11.78
CA SER A 527 -9.91 -30.00 -12.64
C SER A 527 -10.19 -29.70 -14.13
N GLY A 528 -9.77 -30.60 -15.00
CA GLY A 528 -9.88 -30.42 -16.44
C GLY A 528 -8.59 -29.87 -17.04
N ASP A 529 -8.66 -29.34 -18.24
CA ASP A 529 -7.51 -28.66 -18.88
C ASP A 529 -7.43 -27.21 -18.39
N LEU A 530 -6.65 -26.99 -17.34
CA LEU A 530 -6.48 -25.67 -16.69
C LEU A 530 -5.57 -24.72 -17.48
N GLN A 531 -5.14 -25.11 -18.68
CA GLN A 531 -4.46 -24.23 -19.65
C GLN A 531 -5.46 -23.54 -20.60
N GLN A 532 -6.74 -23.91 -20.54
CA GLN A 532 -7.82 -23.28 -21.29
C GLN A 532 -8.44 -22.12 -20.51
N ASP A 533 -9.41 -21.43 -21.11
CA ASP A 533 -10.10 -20.30 -20.47
C ASP A 533 -10.98 -20.71 -19.29
N LYS A 534 -11.42 -21.97 -19.22
CA LYS A 534 -12.33 -22.47 -18.19
C LYS A 534 -11.91 -23.85 -17.68
N GLY A 535 -11.93 -24.02 -16.36
CA GLY A 535 -11.80 -25.30 -15.69
C GLY A 535 -13.15 -25.95 -15.37
N LYS A 536 -13.12 -27.19 -14.91
CA LYS A 536 -14.26 -27.88 -14.34
C LYS A 536 -14.27 -27.70 -12.83
N LEU A 537 -15.28 -27.01 -12.30
CA LEU A 537 -15.44 -26.73 -10.88
C LEU A 537 -16.60 -27.56 -10.33
N GLU A 538 -16.30 -28.42 -9.35
CA GLU A 538 -17.27 -29.30 -8.70
C GLU A 538 -17.18 -29.18 -7.19
N VAL A 539 -18.32 -29.10 -6.53
CA VAL A 539 -18.46 -29.18 -5.08
C VAL A 539 -19.35 -30.36 -4.75
N LYS A 540 -18.81 -31.37 -4.07
CA LYS A 540 -19.48 -32.65 -3.91
C LYS A 540 -19.08 -33.40 -2.64
N LEU A 541 -19.97 -34.25 -2.15
CA LEU A 541 -19.70 -35.21 -1.10
C LEU A 541 -19.11 -36.47 -1.72
N ILE A 542 -17.95 -36.90 -1.22
CA ILE A 542 -17.26 -38.11 -1.71
C ILE A 542 -16.81 -39.00 -0.56
N SER A 543 -16.58 -40.27 -0.87
CA SER A 543 -15.91 -41.20 -0.01
C SER A 543 -14.44 -41.29 -0.36
N VAL A 544 -13.56 -41.24 0.64
CA VAL A 544 -12.09 -41.27 0.48
C VAL A 544 -11.47 -42.26 1.47
N PRO A 545 -10.32 -42.88 1.14
CA PRO A 545 -9.61 -43.74 2.08
C PRO A 545 -9.26 -42.99 3.36
N ALA A 546 -9.54 -43.59 4.53
CA ALA A 546 -9.31 -42.96 5.83
C ALA A 546 -7.83 -42.62 6.10
N ASN A 547 -6.90 -43.33 5.44
CA ASN A 547 -5.45 -43.10 5.54
C ASN A 547 -4.91 -42.10 4.50
N SER A 548 -5.76 -41.55 3.61
CA SER A 548 -5.35 -40.48 2.71
C SER A 548 -5.21 -39.14 3.44
N ALA A 549 -4.57 -38.14 2.83
CA ALA A 549 -4.45 -36.81 3.41
C ALA A 549 -5.82 -36.20 3.74
N LEU A 550 -6.78 -36.25 2.80
CA LEU A 550 -8.16 -35.82 3.01
C LEU A 550 -8.87 -36.68 4.08
N GLY A 551 -8.64 -38.01 4.10
CA GLY A 551 -9.31 -38.93 5.04
C GLY A 551 -8.83 -38.78 6.47
N SER A 552 -7.58 -38.43 6.69
CA SER A 552 -6.96 -38.23 8.01
C SER A 552 -7.30 -36.91 8.68
N LEU A 553 -8.02 -35.99 7.98
CA LEU A 553 -8.43 -34.69 8.49
C LEU A 553 -9.30 -34.82 9.74
N LYS A 554 -9.06 -33.97 10.75
CA LYS A 554 -9.77 -34.00 12.05
C LYS A 554 -10.33 -32.61 12.39
N GLY A 555 -11.36 -32.65 13.25
CA GLY A 555 -11.96 -31.41 13.77
C GLY A 555 -12.57 -30.54 12.67
N SER A 556 -12.33 -29.23 12.74
CA SER A 556 -12.81 -28.23 11.79
C SER A 556 -11.69 -27.72 10.86
N ASP A 557 -10.58 -28.45 10.76
CA ASP A 557 -9.47 -28.06 9.90
C ASP A 557 -9.84 -28.11 8.41
N SER A 558 -9.16 -27.30 7.61
CA SER A 558 -9.18 -27.36 6.16
C SER A 558 -7.92 -28.04 5.63
N ILE A 559 -8.04 -28.65 4.46
CA ILE A 559 -6.92 -29.27 3.76
C ILE A 559 -7.07 -29.03 2.26
N PHE A 560 -5.96 -28.75 1.61
CA PHE A 560 -5.88 -28.50 0.16
C PHE A 560 -4.76 -29.34 -0.44
N GLU A 561 -5.08 -30.07 -1.50
CA GLU A 561 -4.17 -30.85 -2.33
C GLU A 561 -4.00 -30.14 -3.67
N ILE A 562 -2.78 -29.73 -4.00
CA ILE A 562 -2.44 -29.07 -5.27
C ILE A 562 -1.59 -30.06 -6.08
N TYR A 563 -2.15 -30.54 -7.19
CA TYR A 563 -1.48 -31.43 -8.12
C TYR A 563 -0.88 -30.65 -9.25
N THR A 564 0.36 -30.95 -9.59
CA THR A 564 1.08 -30.29 -10.68
C THR A 564 1.82 -31.30 -11.55
N GLU A 565 2.21 -30.88 -12.73
CA GLU A 565 2.93 -31.73 -13.65
C GLU A 565 4.29 -32.17 -13.11
N SER A 566 5.05 -31.24 -12.54
CA SER A 566 6.40 -31.52 -12.04
C SER A 566 6.41 -32.41 -10.77
N TYR A 567 5.36 -32.33 -9.93
CA TYR A 567 5.26 -33.14 -8.71
C TYR A 567 4.55 -34.49 -8.95
N GLY A 568 3.96 -34.69 -10.14
CA GLY A 568 3.34 -35.95 -10.53
C GLY A 568 2.11 -36.33 -9.70
N GLU A 569 2.06 -37.57 -9.24
CA GLU A 569 0.92 -38.11 -8.47
C GLU A 569 0.89 -37.63 -7.01
N GLN A 570 1.98 -37.10 -6.49
CA GLN A 570 2.07 -36.62 -5.10
C GLN A 570 1.70 -35.11 -5.06
N PRO A 571 0.58 -34.74 -4.39
CA PRO A 571 0.20 -33.34 -4.31
C PRO A 571 1.04 -32.58 -3.29
N ILE A 572 1.14 -31.25 -3.49
CA ILE A 572 1.49 -30.35 -2.40
C ILE A 572 0.28 -30.28 -1.49
N VAL A 573 0.48 -30.53 -0.19
CA VAL A 573 -0.59 -30.52 0.81
C VAL A 573 -0.43 -29.35 1.75
N ILE A 574 -1.49 -28.53 1.88
CA ILE A 574 -1.59 -27.44 2.84
C ILE A 574 -2.75 -27.76 3.78
N GLN A 575 -2.47 -27.90 5.08
CA GLN A 575 -3.46 -28.27 6.08
C GLN A 575 -3.34 -27.40 7.33
N GLY A 576 -4.47 -27.09 7.95
CA GLY A 576 -4.54 -26.41 9.24
C GLY A 576 -5.90 -25.78 9.50
N ALA A 577 -5.95 -24.88 10.49
CA ALA A 577 -7.17 -24.17 10.84
C ALA A 577 -7.64 -23.29 9.67
N GLY A 578 -8.70 -23.71 8.99
CA GLY A 578 -9.28 -23.03 7.83
C GLY A 578 -10.35 -21.99 8.16
N ALA A 579 -10.61 -21.74 9.46
CA ALA A 579 -11.59 -20.76 9.95
C ALA A 579 -11.17 -20.24 11.33
N GLY A 580 -11.78 -19.12 11.73
CA GLY A 580 -11.60 -18.51 13.04
C GLY A 580 -11.04 -17.08 12.96
N ALA A 581 -11.56 -16.20 13.81
CA ALA A 581 -11.24 -14.76 13.78
C ALA A 581 -9.73 -14.49 13.95
N SER A 582 -9.08 -15.19 14.87
CA SER A 582 -7.66 -14.96 15.18
C SER A 582 -6.75 -15.34 14.00
N VAL A 583 -6.98 -16.49 13.37
CA VAL A 583 -6.17 -16.95 12.24
C VAL A 583 -6.46 -16.12 10.98
N THR A 584 -7.72 -15.74 10.73
CA THR A 584 -8.08 -14.86 9.63
C THR A 584 -7.45 -13.46 9.81
N ALA A 585 -7.59 -12.87 10.99
CA ALA A 585 -6.96 -11.59 11.30
C ALA A 585 -5.43 -11.66 11.14
N ARG A 586 -4.80 -12.77 11.52
CA ARG A 586 -3.36 -12.97 11.36
C ARG A 586 -2.97 -13.10 9.87
N GLY A 587 -3.78 -13.70 9.04
CA GLY A 587 -3.58 -13.75 7.58
C GLY A 587 -3.67 -12.36 6.95
N VAL A 588 -4.70 -11.56 7.30
CA VAL A 588 -4.81 -10.15 6.88
C VAL A 588 -3.59 -9.35 7.34
N PHE A 589 -3.12 -9.59 8.57
CA PHE A 589 -1.91 -8.94 9.09
C PHE A 589 -0.66 -9.34 8.29
N GLY A 590 -0.57 -10.60 7.87
CA GLY A 590 0.47 -11.08 6.96
C GLY A 590 0.46 -10.30 5.64
N ASP A 591 -0.71 -10.09 5.04
CA ASP A 591 -0.87 -9.31 3.81
C ASP A 591 -0.44 -7.84 3.99
N ILE A 592 -0.72 -7.22 5.14
CA ILE A 592 -0.23 -5.87 5.46
C ILE A 592 1.30 -5.84 5.42
N LEU A 593 1.97 -6.78 6.06
CA LEU A 593 3.43 -6.82 6.11
C LEU A 593 4.04 -7.11 4.74
N ARG A 594 3.43 -7.98 3.93
CA ARG A 594 3.87 -8.27 2.56
C ARG A 594 3.82 -7.03 1.67
N LEU A 595 2.70 -6.27 1.68
CA LEU A 595 2.62 -4.99 0.97
C LEU A 595 3.64 -3.98 1.50
N SER A 596 3.87 -3.97 2.81
CA SER A 596 4.81 -3.05 3.43
C SER A 596 6.26 -3.36 3.03
N GLU A 597 6.65 -4.63 2.96
CA GLU A 597 7.99 -5.07 2.52
C GLU A 597 8.24 -4.79 1.04
N LYS A 598 7.27 -4.97 0.16
CA LYS A 598 7.40 -4.59 -1.25
C LYS A 598 7.60 -3.09 -1.47
N LYS A 599 7.24 -2.28 -0.50
CA LYS A 599 7.45 -0.84 -0.50
C LYS A 599 8.83 -0.45 0.06
N LEU A 600 9.55 -1.38 0.71
CA LEU A 600 10.93 -1.20 1.15
C LEU A 600 11.90 -1.28 -0.04
#